data_162ab2209bf175bf96699de92207e7a0
#
_entry.id   162ab2209bf175bf96699de92207e7a0
#
_cell.length_a   1.000
_cell.length_b   1.000
_cell.length_c   1.000
_cell.angle_alpha   90.00
_cell.angle_beta   90.00
_cell.angle_gamma   90.00
#
_symmetry.space_group_name_H-M   'P 1'
#
loop_
_entity.id
_entity.type
_entity.pdbx_description
1 polymer ?
#
loop_
_entity_poly.entity_id
_entity_poly.type
_entity_poly.pdbx_seq_one_letter_code
_entity_poly.pdbx_strand_id
1 'polypeptide(L)'
;MASIAVDYAAAGWPVCLGTHLREERARHSRHGALPRGRGLDPGRACSSDRIGCPAPGAHPISPAWQIEAGSDPGEAGRWWREQPEANIILVTGRVFDVLDVPAAAGSAALARMEPAGVRTGPVALSPQPLAADDRALFFVATRGALADEDEWWSCHLDCEPDDFGPVAGLRWHTRGSFVVAPPSRSGRRAAQWIREPGEQPLPDALRLLEFLADACEEARV
;
A
#
# COMPACT_ATOMS: atom_id res chain seq x y z
N MET A 1 -11.82 8.66 6.78
CA MET A 1 -10.38 8.33 7.04
C MET A 1 -10.08 8.21 8.53
N ALA A 2 -10.29 9.25 9.34
CA ALA A 2 -9.89 9.27 10.75
C ALA A 2 -10.36 8.04 11.56
N SER A 3 -11.64 7.67 11.51
CA SER A 3 -12.14 6.50 12.24
C SER A 3 -11.43 5.21 11.84
N ILE A 4 -11.22 5.00 10.55
CA ILE A 4 -10.57 3.78 10.03
C ILE A 4 -9.09 3.72 10.38
N ALA A 5 -8.38 4.85 10.37
CA ALA A 5 -7.01 4.89 10.85
C ALA A 5 -6.90 4.56 12.35
N VAL A 6 -7.86 5.04 13.14
CA VAL A 6 -8.01 4.70 14.56
C VAL A 6 -8.28 3.20 14.74
N ASP A 7 -9.14 2.62 13.90
CA ASP A 7 -9.47 1.19 13.96
C ASP A 7 -8.24 0.32 13.64
N TYR A 8 -7.43 0.71 12.63
CA TYR A 8 -6.16 0.01 12.34
C TYR A 8 -5.19 0.12 13.51
N ALA A 9 -5.01 1.31 14.08
CA ALA A 9 -4.14 1.50 15.22
C ALA A 9 -4.62 0.69 16.43
N ALA A 10 -5.94 0.66 16.70
CA ALA A 10 -6.53 -0.13 17.78
C ALA A 10 -6.33 -1.66 17.57
N ALA A 11 -6.27 -2.11 16.31
CA ALA A 11 -5.89 -3.48 15.97
C ALA A 11 -4.38 -3.76 16.09
N GLY A 12 -3.59 -2.77 16.53
CA GLY A 12 -2.13 -2.88 16.68
C GLY A 12 -1.35 -2.68 15.39
N TRP A 13 -1.97 -2.26 14.29
CA TRP A 13 -1.31 -2.07 13.02
C TRP A 13 -0.64 -0.69 12.94
N PRO A 14 0.66 -0.62 12.60
CA PRO A 14 1.36 0.66 12.53
C PRO A 14 0.85 1.50 11.36
N VAL A 15 0.30 2.68 11.66
CA VAL A 15 -0.21 3.64 10.68
C VAL A 15 0.67 4.87 10.60
N CYS A 16 0.74 5.50 9.43
CA CYS A 16 1.23 6.86 9.27
C CYS A 16 0.46 7.60 8.16
N LEU A 17 0.63 8.93 8.14
CA LEU A 17 -0.02 9.79 7.16
C LEU A 17 0.56 9.56 5.76
N GLY A 18 -0.32 9.26 4.80
CA GLY A 18 0.01 9.13 3.39
C GLY A 18 -0.34 10.38 2.59
N THR A 19 0.40 10.61 1.52
CA THR A 19 0.07 11.65 0.55
C THR A 19 -1.28 11.40 -0.10
N HIS A 20 -1.91 12.45 -0.59
CA HIS A 20 -3.14 12.40 -1.36
C HIS A 20 -3.01 13.21 -2.64
N LEU A 21 -3.93 13.05 -3.56
CA LEU A 21 -3.99 13.86 -4.77
C LEU A 21 -4.81 15.13 -4.50
N ARG A 22 -4.19 16.28 -4.67
CA ARG A 22 -4.88 17.57 -4.65
C ARG A 22 -5.57 17.78 -5.99
N GLU A 23 -6.82 18.22 -5.97
CA GLU A 23 -7.46 18.77 -7.16
C GLU A 23 -6.83 20.13 -7.43
N GLU A 24 -6.14 20.29 -8.55
CA GLU A 24 -5.79 21.62 -9.01
C GLU A 24 -7.09 22.38 -9.28
N ARG A 25 -7.38 23.37 -8.44
CA ARG A 25 -8.36 24.40 -8.82
C ARG A 25 -7.86 24.98 -10.13
N ALA A 26 -8.63 24.83 -11.18
CA ALA A 26 -8.33 25.42 -12.49
C ALA A 26 -8.05 26.90 -12.30
N ARG A 27 -6.77 27.25 -12.09
CA ARG A 27 -6.33 28.62 -12.22
C ARG A 27 -6.53 28.93 -13.69
N HIS A 28 -7.41 29.83 -14.01
CA HIS A 28 -7.61 30.37 -15.33
C HIS A 28 -6.28 30.98 -15.80
N SER A 29 -5.39 30.12 -16.31
CA SER A 29 -4.17 30.55 -16.97
C SER A 29 -4.58 31.12 -18.34
N ARG A 30 -4.59 32.42 -18.44
CA ARG A 30 -4.83 33.17 -19.69
C ARG A 30 -3.67 33.05 -20.69
N HIS A 31 -2.75 32.13 -20.53
CA HIS A 31 -1.58 31.96 -21.38
C HIS A 31 -1.48 30.51 -21.87
N GLY A 32 -1.53 30.37 -23.16
CA GLY A 32 -1.20 29.27 -24.06
C GLY A 32 -1.03 27.86 -23.51
N ALA A 33 -1.85 26.95 -24.03
CA ALA A 33 -1.75 25.51 -23.76
C ALA A 33 -0.41 24.95 -24.22
N LEU A 34 0.37 24.42 -23.28
CA LEU A 34 1.51 23.54 -23.59
C LEU A 34 1.01 22.17 -24.05
N PRO A 35 1.74 21.46 -24.94
CA PRO A 35 1.29 20.19 -25.49
C PRO A 35 1.17 19.11 -24.40
N ARG A 36 0.08 18.39 -24.42
CA ARG A 36 -0.28 17.31 -23.51
C ARG A 36 0.69 16.13 -23.65
N GLY A 37 1.59 15.96 -22.69
CA GLY A 37 2.31 14.70 -22.47
C GLY A 37 1.33 13.61 -21.99
N ARG A 38 1.45 12.39 -22.52
CA ARG A 38 0.65 11.25 -22.07
C ARG A 38 1.03 10.94 -20.62
N GLY A 39 0.06 10.91 -19.69
CA GLY A 39 0.26 10.16 -18.47
C GLY A 39 -0.24 10.71 -17.16
N LEU A 40 -0.51 12.00 -16.99
CA LEU A 40 -1.12 12.54 -15.77
C LEU A 40 -2.34 13.36 -16.16
N ASP A 41 -3.45 13.11 -15.48
CA ASP A 41 -4.62 13.98 -15.53
C ASP A 41 -4.12 15.37 -15.09
N PRO A 42 -4.12 16.41 -15.97
CA PRO A 42 -3.43 17.69 -15.72
C PRO A 42 -4.00 18.51 -14.56
N GLY A 43 -4.89 17.94 -13.76
CA GLY A 43 -5.56 18.54 -12.62
C GLY A 43 -5.22 17.95 -11.27
N ARG A 44 -4.25 17.03 -11.14
CA ARG A 44 -3.98 16.37 -9.86
C ARG A 44 -2.50 16.34 -9.52
N ALA A 45 -2.10 17.16 -8.55
CA ALA A 45 -0.75 17.15 -7.99
C ALA A 45 -0.69 16.31 -6.71
N CYS A 46 0.42 15.62 -6.48
CA CYS A 46 0.68 14.96 -5.20
C CYS A 46 0.79 16.01 -4.08
N SER A 47 0.22 15.71 -2.92
CA SER A 47 0.31 16.61 -1.75
C SER A 47 1.73 16.75 -1.19
N SER A 48 2.67 15.95 -1.64
CA SER A 48 4.09 16.11 -1.30
C SER A 48 4.77 17.29 -2.01
N ASP A 49 4.11 17.90 -3.00
CA ASP A 49 4.67 18.94 -3.86
C ASP A 49 5.97 18.52 -4.61
N ARG A 50 6.29 17.24 -4.62
CA ARG A 50 7.47 16.69 -5.30
C ARG A 50 7.25 16.67 -6.81
N ILE A 51 8.10 17.38 -7.55
CA ILE A 51 8.06 17.38 -9.01
C ILE A 51 8.41 15.98 -9.52
N GLY A 52 7.56 15.42 -10.39
CA GLY A 52 7.78 14.08 -10.94
C GLY A 52 7.61 12.96 -9.90
N CYS A 53 6.73 13.15 -8.93
CA CYS A 53 6.43 12.12 -7.92
C CYS A 53 6.10 10.77 -8.60
N PRO A 54 6.86 9.69 -8.32
CA PRO A 54 6.67 8.39 -8.97
C PRO A 54 5.40 7.67 -8.51
N ALA A 55 4.89 7.98 -7.32
CA ALA A 55 3.70 7.37 -6.74
C ALA A 55 2.74 8.41 -6.14
N PRO A 56 2.11 9.28 -6.97
CA PRO A 56 1.28 10.37 -6.47
C PRO A 56 0.10 9.87 -5.63
N GLY A 57 0.03 10.31 -4.38
CA GLY A 57 -1.02 9.90 -3.44
C GLY A 57 -0.83 8.50 -2.84
N ALA A 58 0.31 7.85 -3.06
CA ALA A 58 0.55 6.48 -2.63
C ALA A 58 1.88 6.29 -1.87
N HIS A 59 2.35 7.30 -1.17
CA HIS A 59 3.54 7.21 -0.33
C HIS A 59 3.37 8.02 0.97
N PRO A 60 4.19 7.79 2.01
CA PRO A 60 4.17 8.57 3.24
C PRO A 60 4.42 10.06 3.00
N ILE A 61 3.86 10.92 3.85
CA ILE A 61 4.11 12.37 3.81
C ILE A 61 5.52 12.68 4.33
N SER A 62 5.89 12.07 5.45
CA SER A 62 7.16 12.31 6.13
C SER A 62 8.24 11.34 5.65
N PRO A 63 9.49 11.80 5.44
CA PRO A 63 10.61 10.90 5.21
C PRO A 63 10.98 10.05 6.45
N ALA A 64 10.57 10.48 7.64
CA ALA A 64 10.77 9.75 8.89
C ALA A 64 9.63 8.77 9.22
N TRP A 65 8.78 8.44 8.24
CA TRP A 65 7.57 7.63 8.40
C TRP A 65 7.80 6.32 9.17
N GLN A 66 8.96 5.74 9.03
CA GLN A 66 9.28 4.48 9.68
C GLN A 66 9.40 4.62 11.21
N ILE A 67 9.85 5.77 11.68
CA ILE A 67 9.95 6.08 13.12
C ILE A 67 8.62 6.62 13.63
N GLU A 68 7.97 7.45 12.83
CA GLU A 68 6.72 8.13 13.19
C GLU A 68 5.52 7.18 13.19
N ALA A 69 5.55 6.10 12.39
CA ALA A 69 4.45 5.15 12.33
C ALA A 69 4.22 4.47 13.68
N GLY A 70 2.98 4.53 14.13
CA GLY A 70 2.57 3.98 15.42
C GLY A 70 1.21 3.30 15.40
N SER A 71 0.91 2.58 16.48
CA SER A 71 -0.36 1.91 16.70
C SER A 71 -1.13 2.47 17.91
N ASP A 72 -0.88 3.74 18.27
CA ASP A 72 -1.68 4.42 19.28
C ASP A 72 -2.93 5.05 18.64
N PRO A 73 -4.16 4.62 19.04
CA PRO A 73 -5.39 5.15 18.46
C PRO A 73 -5.60 6.63 18.72
N GLY A 74 -5.12 7.14 19.85
CA GLY A 74 -5.25 8.56 20.22
C GLY A 74 -4.38 9.44 19.33
N GLU A 75 -3.16 9.01 19.06
CA GLU A 75 -2.25 9.67 18.11
C GLU A 75 -2.78 9.62 16.69
N ALA A 76 -3.21 8.46 16.22
CA ALA A 76 -3.84 8.31 14.92
C ALA A 76 -5.03 9.27 14.77
N GLY A 77 -5.92 9.31 15.77
CA GLY A 77 -7.06 10.22 15.75
C GLY A 77 -6.67 11.70 15.72
N ARG A 78 -5.55 12.09 16.35
CA ARG A 78 -5.01 13.45 16.29
C ARG A 78 -4.50 13.78 14.88
N TRP A 79 -3.67 12.91 14.28
CA TRP A 79 -3.08 13.13 12.98
C TRP A 79 -4.13 13.35 11.88
N TRP A 80 -5.15 12.50 11.83
CA TRP A 80 -6.20 12.64 10.81
C TRP A 80 -7.21 13.76 11.10
N ARG A 81 -7.28 14.30 12.32
CA ARG A 81 -8.00 15.56 12.56
C ARG A 81 -7.25 16.77 12.00
N GLU A 82 -5.93 16.76 12.09
CA GLU A 82 -5.07 17.82 11.55
C GLU A 82 -4.94 17.73 10.03
N GLN A 83 -4.93 16.50 9.47
CA GLN A 83 -4.80 16.24 8.05
C GLN A 83 -5.88 15.27 7.52
N PRO A 84 -7.14 15.71 7.42
CA PRO A 84 -8.28 14.85 7.10
C PRO A 84 -8.26 14.25 5.70
N GLU A 85 -7.52 14.87 4.78
CA GLU A 85 -7.36 14.44 3.38
C GLU A 85 -6.26 13.37 3.22
N ALA A 86 -5.42 13.17 4.24
CA ALA A 86 -4.30 12.23 4.15
C ALA A 86 -4.79 10.80 3.95
N ASN A 87 -4.15 10.09 3.04
CA ASN A 87 -4.31 8.65 2.89
C ASN A 87 -3.73 7.91 4.10
N ILE A 88 -4.13 6.65 4.27
CA ILE A 88 -3.62 5.78 5.33
C ILE A 88 -2.52 4.91 4.73
N ILE A 89 -1.33 5.00 5.31
CA ILE A 89 -0.22 4.10 5.04
C ILE A 89 -0.11 3.12 6.20
N LEU A 90 0.00 1.84 5.88
CA LEU A 90 0.33 0.77 6.81
C LEU A 90 1.79 0.36 6.63
N VAL A 91 2.54 0.38 7.72
CA VAL A 91 3.98 0.04 7.71
C VAL A 91 4.16 -1.45 7.94
N THR A 92 4.89 -2.10 7.03
CA THR A 92 5.13 -3.56 7.04
C THR A 92 6.37 -3.96 7.85
N GLY A 93 6.52 -5.25 8.11
CA GLY A 93 7.69 -5.83 8.76
C GLY A 93 7.78 -5.68 10.28
N ARG A 94 6.71 -5.21 10.92
CA ARG A 94 6.63 -5.12 12.39
C ARG A 94 5.59 -6.08 12.97
N VAL A 95 4.39 -6.03 12.44
CA VAL A 95 3.24 -6.83 12.88
C VAL A 95 2.79 -7.78 11.78
N PHE A 96 2.91 -7.35 10.55
CA PHE A 96 2.58 -8.12 9.35
C PHE A 96 3.53 -7.78 8.21
N ASP A 97 3.63 -8.70 7.27
CA ASP A 97 4.19 -8.49 5.95
C ASP A 97 3.07 -8.49 4.91
N VAL A 98 3.38 -8.10 3.68
CA VAL A 98 2.41 -8.13 2.58
C VAL A 98 3.03 -8.76 1.34
N LEU A 99 2.37 -9.80 0.81
CA LEU A 99 2.66 -10.32 -0.53
C LEU A 99 1.79 -9.56 -1.52
N ASP A 100 2.43 -8.96 -2.51
CA ASP A 100 1.81 -8.05 -3.48
C ASP A 100 1.95 -8.63 -4.88
N VAL A 101 0.81 -8.86 -5.56
CA VAL A 101 0.74 -9.47 -6.89
C VAL A 101 -0.19 -8.67 -7.80
N PRO A 102 -0.10 -8.81 -9.15
CA PRO A 102 -1.12 -8.29 -10.04
C PRO A 102 -2.53 -8.76 -9.63
N ALA A 103 -3.52 -7.88 -9.71
CA ALA A 103 -4.89 -8.19 -9.24
C ALA A 103 -5.48 -9.43 -9.92
N ALA A 104 -5.20 -9.64 -11.21
CA ALA A 104 -5.64 -10.83 -11.94
C ALA A 104 -5.03 -12.12 -11.36
N ALA A 105 -3.71 -12.12 -11.10
CA ALA A 105 -3.03 -13.25 -10.46
C ALA A 105 -3.55 -13.48 -9.04
N GLY A 106 -3.76 -12.41 -8.26
CA GLY A 106 -4.35 -12.50 -6.93
C GLY A 106 -5.73 -13.13 -6.93
N SER A 107 -6.58 -12.78 -7.88
CA SER A 107 -7.92 -13.36 -8.04
C SER A 107 -7.85 -14.85 -8.40
N ALA A 108 -6.95 -15.23 -9.31
CA ALA A 108 -6.74 -16.62 -9.69
C ALA A 108 -6.21 -17.45 -8.52
N ALA A 109 -5.26 -16.93 -7.75
CA ALA A 109 -4.74 -17.59 -6.56
C ALA A 109 -5.83 -17.78 -5.49
N LEU A 110 -6.65 -16.77 -5.21
CA LEU A 110 -7.77 -16.88 -4.28
C LEU A 110 -8.75 -18.01 -4.67
N ALA A 111 -9.09 -18.10 -5.96
CA ALA A 111 -9.97 -19.14 -6.48
C ALA A 111 -9.42 -20.57 -6.29
N ARG A 112 -8.10 -20.73 -6.21
CA ARG A 112 -7.42 -22.02 -5.93
C ARG A 112 -7.26 -22.32 -4.46
N MET A 113 -6.94 -21.29 -3.67
CA MET A 113 -6.74 -21.40 -2.23
C MET A 113 -8.04 -21.79 -1.50
N GLU A 114 -9.18 -21.28 -1.96
CA GLU A 114 -10.47 -21.52 -1.32
C GLU A 114 -10.87 -23.00 -1.30
N PRO A 115 -10.93 -23.73 -2.42
CA PRO A 115 -11.23 -25.17 -2.41
C PRO A 115 -10.11 -26.01 -1.76
N ALA A 116 -8.88 -25.52 -1.71
CA ALA A 116 -7.76 -26.17 -1.02
C ALA A 116 -7.80 -25.97 0.52
N GLY A 117 -8.77 -25.21 1.03
CA GLY A 117 -8.89 -24.92 2.47
C GLY A 117 -7.75 -24.05 3.02
N VAL A 118 -7.04 -23.33 2.15
CA VAL A 118 -5.93 -22.45 2.55
C VAL A 118 -6.50 -21.12 3.05
N ARG A 119 -6.18 -20.77 4.29
CA ARG A 119 -6.54 -19.46 4.84
C ARG A 119 -5.66 -18.37 4.25
N THR A 120 -6.29 -17.37 3.65
CA THR A 120 -5.57 -16.27 2.98
C THR A 120 -5.32 -15.05 3.85
N GLY A 121 -5.99 -14.97 5.03
CA GLY A 121 -5.99 -13.74 5.83
C GLY A 121 -6.69 -12.57 5.12
N PRO A 122 -6.43 -11.33 5.57
CA PRO A 122 -6.92 -10.13 4.91
C PRO A 122 -6.33 -9.97 3.53
N VAL A 123 -7.16 -9.52 2.57
CA VAL A 123 -6.72 -9.25 1.20
C VAL A 123 -7.32 -7.92 0.74
N ALA A 124 -6.47 -7.01 0.28
CA ALA A 124 -6.89 -5.73 -0.26
C ALA A 124 -6.61 -5.62 -1.76
N LEU A 125 -7.44 -4.87 -2.46
CA LEU A 125 -7.18 -4.38 -3.81
C LEU A 125 -6.65 -2.95 -3.71
N SER A 126 -5.45 -2.71 -4.24
CA SER A 126 -4.79 -1.42 -4.22
C SER A 126 -4.65 -0.88 -5.65
N PRO A 127 -5.33 0.23 -5.98
CA PRO A 127 -5.17 0.87 -7.27
C PRO A 127 -3.80 1.51 -7.38
N GLN A 128 -3.13 1.30 -8.51
CA GLN A 128 -1.85 1.92 -8.79
C GLN A 128 -2.04 3.28 -9.47
N PRO A 129 -1.34 4.34 -9.03
CA PRO A 129 -1.55 5.69 -9.55
C PRO A 129 -1.14 5.86 -11.02
N LEU A 130 -0.12 5.16 -11.46
CA LEU A 130 0.48 5.29 -12.80
C LEU A 130 0.43 4.01 -13.64
N ALA A 131 0.03 2.87 -13.07
CA ALA A 131 -0.11 1.61 -13.79
C ALA A 131 -1.55 1.36 -14.21
N ALA A 132 -1.71 0.56 -15.28
CA ALA A 132 -3.04 0.16 -15.76
C ALA A 132 -3.68 -0.84 -14.80
N ASP A 133 -2.89 -1.70 -14.18
CA ASP A 133 -3.34 -2.83 -13.38
C ASP A 133 -3.28 -2.52 -11.88
N ASP A 134 -4.33 -2.94 -11.19
CA ASP A 134 -4.39 -2.92 -9.75
C ASP A 134 -3.55 -4.05 -9.13
N ARG A 135 -3.24 -3.91 -7.86
CA ARG A 135 -2.48 -4.89 -7.09
C ARG A 135 -3.38 -5.54 -6.04
N ALA A 136 -3.21 -6.85 -5.86
CA ALA A 136 -3.81 -7.58 -4.75
C ALA A 136 -2.75 -7.75 -3.64
N LEU A 137 -3.09 -7.30 -2.45
CA LEU A 137 -2.24 -7.25 -1.27
C LEU A 137 -2.71 -8.30 -0.26
N PHE A 138 -1.92 -9.34 -0.02
CA PHE A 138 -2.19 -10.42 0.92
C PHE A 138 -1.42 -10.17 2.21
N PHE A 139 -2.14 -9.93 3.29
CA PHE A 139 -1.53 -9.68 4.60
C PHE A 139 -1.20 -11.00 5.29
N VAL A 140 0.05 -11.16 5.67
CA VAL A 140 0.60 -12.38 6.26
C VAL A 140 1.35 -12.07 7.56
N ALA A 141 1.56 -13.06 8.40
CA ALA A 141 2.37 -12.90 9.60
C ALA A 141 3.80 -12.50 9.20
N THR A 142 4.34 -11.48 9.88
CA THR A 142 5.74 -11.12 9.69
C THR A 142 6.63 -12.28 10.09
N ARG A 143 7.63 -12.55 9.30
CA ARG A 143 8.65 -13.55 9.62
C ARG A 143 9.77 -12.97 10.48
N GLY A 144 9.61 -11.73 10.92
CA GLY A 144 10.43 -11.01 11.88
C GLY A 144 11.90 -11.39 11.82
N ALA A 145 12.69 -10.69 11.06
CA ALA A 145 14.10 -10.70 11.38
C ALA A 145 14.24 -10.15 12.79
N LEU A 146 14.86 -10.92 13.67
CA LEU A 146 15.54 -10.39 14.84
C LEU A 146 16.64 -9.50 14.29
N ALA A 147 16.29 -8.30 13.89
CA ALA A 147 17.24 -7.37 13.36
C ALA A 147 17.84 -6.61 14.51
N ASP A 148 19.15 -6.56 14.58
CA ASP A 148 19.87 -5.52 15.27
C ASP A 148 19.23 -4.18 14.92
N GLU A 149 18.73 -3.47 15.91
CA GLU A 149 18.01 -2.20 15.73
C GLU A 149 18.91 -1.10 15.14
N ASP A 150 20.22 -1.34 15.07
CA ASP A 150 21.23 -0.38 14.67
C ASP A 150 21.51 -0.29 13.15
N GLU A 151 21.03 -1.21 12.33
CA GLU A 151 21.33 -1.24 10.87
C GLU A 151 20.37 -0.39 9.99
N TRP A 152 19.68 0.67 10.53
CA TRP A 152 18.33 0.92 10.03
C TRP A 152 17.94 2.33 9.79
N TRP A 153 18.71 3.09 9.09
CA TRP A 153 18.36 4.44 8.67
C TRP A 153 18.30 4.59 7.15
N SER A 154 17.21 4.11 6.56
CA SER A 154 16.88 4.48 5.20
C SER A 154 15.86 5.62 5.21
N CYS A 155 16.27 6.80 4.78
CA CYS A 155 15.42 7.99 4.64
C CYS A 155 14.68 8.02 3.31
N HIS A 156 14.38 6.89 2.69
CA HIS A 156 13.76 6.86 1.37
C HIS A 156 12.24 6.91 1.46
N LEU A 157 11.65 7.90 0.81
CA LEU A 157 10.20 7.98 0.56
C LEU A 157 9.72 6.95 -0.46
N ASP A 158 10.65 6.38 -1.22
CA ASP A 158 10.42 5.47 -2.33
C ASP A 158 11.02 4.09 -2.01
N CYS A 159 10.72 3.53 -0.85
CA CYS A 159 11.10 2.14 -0.55
C CYS A 159 10.35 1.21 -1.49
N GLU A 160 11.06 0.61 -2.42
CA GLU A 160 10.51 -0.43 -3.26
C GLU A 160 10.46 -1.74 -2.47
N PRO A 161 9.39 -2.53 -2.62
CA PRO A 161 9.33 -3.86 -2.04
C PRO A 161 10.37 -4.77 -2.72
N ASP A 162 10.86 -5.76 -1.98
CA ASP A 162 11.74 -6.76 -2.54
C ASP A 162 11.05 -7.50 -3.70
N ASP A 163 11.60 -7.40 -4.91
CA ASP A 163 11.17 -8.24 -6.02
C ASP A 163 11.57 -9.68 -5.76
N PHE A 164 10.63 -10.60 -5.90
CA PHE A 164 10.88 -12.02 -5.68
C PHE A 164 11.57 -12.66 -6.92
N GLY A 165 12.66 -12.03 -7.36
CA GLY A 165 13.59 -12.50 -8.39
C GLY A 165 12.96 -13.20 -9.60
N PRO A 166 12.86 -14.55 -9.61
CA PRO A 166 12.39 -15.29 -10.78
C PRO A 166 10.89 -15.14 -11.05
N VAL A 167 10.07 -14.77 -10.06
CA VAL A 167 8.61 -14.63 -10.21
C VAL A 167 8.25 -13.19 -10.48
N ALA A 168 8.26 -12.79 -11.76
CA ALA A 168 7.93 -11.41 -12.10
C ALA A 168 6.52 -11.02 -11.67
N GLY A 169 6.42 -9.87 -11.05
CA GLY A 169 5.17 -9.30 -10.56
C GLY A 169 4.79 -9.70 -9.14
N LEU A 170 5.47 -10.65 -8.52
CA LEU A 170 5.33 -10.94 -7.10
C LEU A 170 6.34 -10.09 -6.32
N ARG A 171 5.85 -9.36 -5.31
CA ARG A 171 6.64 -8.51 -4.43
C ARG A 171 6.35 -8.86 -2.99
N TRP A 172 7.32 -8.68 -2.11
CA TRP A 172 7.17 -8.89 -0.68
C TRP A 172 7.53 -7.61 0.08
N HIS A 173 6.53 -7.02 0.70
CA HIS A 173 6.70 -5.88 1.59
C HIS A 173 7.05 -6.37 2.98
N THR A 174 8.32 -6.32 3.31
CA THR A 174 8.87 -6.68 4.62
C THR A 174 9.18 -5.42 5.45
N ARG A 175 10.13 -5.52 6.37
CA ARG A 175 10.61 -4.39 7.16
C ARG A 175 11.18 -3.29 6.23
N GLY A 176 10.79 -2.06 6.50
CA GLY A 176 11.24 -0.91 5.71
C GLY A 176 10.37 -0.62 4.49
N SER A 177 9.26 -1.31 4.35
CA SER A 177 8.30 -1.06 3.31
C SER A 177 6.94 -0.66 3.89
N PHE A 178 6.02 -0.30 3.01
CA PHE A 178 4.67 0.14 3.36
C PHE A 178 3.67 -0.21 2.26
N VAL A 179 2.39 -0.18 2.60
CA VAL A 179 1.30 -0.30 1.64
C VAL A 179 0.23 0.75 1.90
N VAL A 180 -0.51 1.09 0.84
CA VAL A 180 -1.67 1.99 0.93
C VAL A 180 -2.88 1.20 1.39
N ALA A 181 -3.45 1.59 2.54
CA ALA A 181 -4.57 0.88 3.14
C ALA A 181 -5.93 1.35 2.62
N PRO A 182 -6.94 0.46 2.55
CA PRO A 182 -8.32 0.87 2.38
C PRO A 182 -8.77 1.84 3.50
N PRO A 183 -9.60 2.85 3.20
CA PRO A 183 -10.19 3.21 1.90
C PRO A 183 -9.42 4.33 1.19
N SER A 184 -8.12 4.40 1.36
CA SER A 184 -7.26 5.42 0.74
C SER A 184 -7.45 5.50 -0.76
N ARG A 185 -7.22 6.67 -1.33
CA ARG A 185 -7.53 6.91 -2.74
C ARG A 185 -6.26 7.17 -3.55
N SER A 186 -6.14 6.44 -4.64
CA SER A 186 -5.19 6.73 -5.71
C SER A 186 -5.96 7.20 -6.94
N GLY A 187 -5.98 8.49 -7.17
CA GLY A 187 -6.81 9.09 -8.22
C GLY A 187 -8.30 8.97 -7.93
N ARG A 188 -9.05 8.45 -8.91
CA ARG A 188 -10.49 8.23 -8.79
C ARG A 188 -10.84 6.93 -8.09
N ARG A 189 -9.90 6.01 -7.99
CA ARG A 189 -10.11 4.69 -7.40
C ARG A 189 -9.69 4.69 -5.95
N ALA A 190 -10.38 3.91 -5.13
CA ALA A 190 -10.05 3.69 -3.73
C ALA A 190 -9.52 2.28 -3.53
N ALA A 191 -8.58 2.12 -2.64
CA ALA A 191 -8.23 0.80 -2.12
C ALA A 191 -9.43 0.20 -1.40
N GLN A 192 -9.62 -1.11 -1.53
CA GLN A 192 -10.78 -1.82 -0.99
C GLN A 192 -10.34 -3.15 -0.40
N TRP A 193 -11.02 -3.57 0.66
CA TRP A 193 -10.87 -4.93 1.15
C TRP A 193 -11.64 -5.90 0.24
N ILE A 194 -10.97 -6.96 -0.21
CA ILE A 194 -11.59 -8.16 -0.79
C ILE A 194 -11.96 -9.10 0.35
N ARG A 195 -11.09 -9.19 1.36
CA ARG A 195 -11.31 -9.87 2.64
C ARG A 195 -10.83 -8.96 3.76
N GLU A 196 -11.73 -8.57 4.62
CA GLU A 196 -11.42 -7.64 5.72
C GLU A 196 -10.55 -8.30 6.79
N PRO A 197 -9.76 -7.51 7.53
CA PRO A 197 -9.10 -7.98 8.74
C PRO A 197 -10.12 -8.48 9.76
N GLY A 198 -9.83 -9.61 10.40
CA GLY A 198 -10.64 -10.19 11.45
C GLY A 198 -9.79 -10.55 12.66
N GLU A 199 -10.41 -11.17 13.67
CA GLU A 199 -9.72 -11.57 14.91
C GLU A 199 -8.78 -12.78 14.74
N GLN A 200 -8.83 -13.45 13.60
CA GLN A 200 -7.98 -14.61 13.35
C GLN A 200 -6.53 -14.21 13.11
N PRO A 201 -5.56 -15.02 13.59
CA PRO A 201 -4.15 -14.80 13.31
C PRO A 201 -3.87 -14.74 11.81
N LEU A 202 -2.94 -13.90 11.42
CA LEU A 202 -2.47 -13.81 10.05
C LEU A 202 -1.85 -15.15 9.59
N PRO A 203 -2.03 -15.55 8.33
CA PRO A 203 -1.46 -16.79 7.81
C PRO A 203 0.05 -16.67 7.63
N ASP A 204 0.74 -17.81 7.62
CA ASP A 204 2.15 -17.88 7.25
C ASP A 204 2.32 -17.57 5.76
N ALA A 205 3.27 -16.69 5.42
CA ALA A 205 3.55 -16.26 4.06
C ALA A 205 3.86 -17.43 3.11
N LEU A 206 4.61 -18.44 3.55
CA LEU A 206 5.01 -19.57 2.70
C LEU A 206 3.83 -20.42 2.23
N ARG A 207 2.74 -20.45 3.01
CA ARG A 207 1.53 -21.18 2.61
C ARG A 207 0.80 -20.54 1.43
N LEU A 208 0.98 -19.24 1.23
CA LEU A 208 0.37 -18.50 0.14
C LEU A 208 1.31 -18.36 -1.05
N LEU A 209 2.61 -18.39 -0.79
CA LEU A 209 3.64 -18.04 -1.75
C LEU A 209 3.59 -18.91 -3.03
N GLU A 210 3.44 -20.22 -2.89
CA GLU A 210 3.34 -21.15 -4.00
C GLU A 210 2.15 -20.82 -4.92
N PHE A 211 0.96 -20.64 -4.34
CA PHE A 211 -0.25 -20.28 -5.09
C PHE A 211 -0.13 -18.94 -5.81
N LEU A 212 0.52 -17.96 -5.18
CA LEU A 212 0.72 -16.64 -5.74
C LEU A 212 1.78 -16.65 -6.85
N ALA A 213 2.85 -17.42 -6.67
CA ALA A 213 3.90 -17.57 -7.65
C ALA A 213 3.36 -18.23 -8.94
N ASP A 214 2.68 -19.36 -8.81
CA ASP A 214 2.06 -20.08 -9.92
C ASP A 214 1.07 -19.16 -10.69
N ALA A 215 0.22 -18.43 -9.95
CA ALA A 215 -0.73 -17.53 -10.59
C ALA A 215 -0.05 -16.34 -11.31
N CYS A 216 1.08 -15.85 -10.80
CA CYS A 216 1.87 -14.82 -11.47
C CYS A 216 2.54 -15.35 -12.75
N GLU A 217 3.04 -16.57 -12.74
CA GLU A 217 3.65 -17.20 -13.92
C GLU A 217 2.63 -17.43 -15.03
N GLU A 218 1.45 -17.93 -14.69
CA GLU A 218 0.37 -18.15 -15.66
C GLU A 218 -0.19 -16.87 -16.26
N ALA A 219 -0.26 -15.79 -15.48
CA ALA A 219 -0.73 -14.49 -15.97
C ALA A 219 0.21 -13.81 -16.98
N ARG A 220 1.40 -14.40 -17.24
CA ARG A 220 2.39 -13.92 -18.22
C ARG A 220 2.20 -14.51 -19.62
N VAL A 221 1.41 -15.55 -19.74
CA VAL A 221 1.14 -16.25 -21.01
C VAL A 221 -0.09 -15.66 -21.69
#